data_1ec9878c37e8a2e9b7222f52d8b26182
#
_entry.id   1ec9878c37e8a2e9b7222f52d8b26182
#
_cell.length_a   1.000
_cell.length_b   1.000
_cell.length_c   1.000
_cell.angle_alpha   90.00
_cell.angle_beta   90.00
_cell.angle_gamma   90.00
#
_symmetry.space_group_name_H-M   'P 1'
#
loop_
_entity.id
_entity.type
_entity.pdbx_description
1 polymer ?
#
loop_
_entity_poly.entity_id
_entity_poly.type
_entity_poly.pdbx_seq_one_letter_code
_entity_poly.pdbx_strand_id
1 'polypeptide(L)'
;MPKNIAIVLMGVAGVGKTTIGLALSKAGGIPFFDGDDYHSSSNRDKMAAGIALSDEDRTEWLLALQAVIEKALLKGNCILACSALKKSHRAILEKNSNSIHFVYL
;
A
#
# COMPACT_ATOMS: atom_id res chain seq x y z
N MET A 1 -3.18 11.94 22.89
CA MET A 1 -3.34 12.35 21.47
C MET A 1 -3.65 11.14 20.62
N PRO A 2 -4.76 11.15 19.89
CA PRO A 2 -5.02 10.06 18.98
C PRO A 2 -3.95 10.03 17.89
N LYS A 3 -3.43 8.86 17.63
CA LYS A 3 -2.48 8.68 16.53
C LYS A 3 -3.24 8.50 15.22
N ASN A 4 -2.68 9.07 14.16
CA ASN A 4 -3.16 8.78 12.83
C ASN A 4 -2.82 7.33 12.48
N ILE A 5 -3.68 6.68 11.72
CA ILE A 5 -3.47 5.30 11.32
C ILE A 5 -3.51 5.16 9.80
N ALA A 6 -2.77 4.19 9.30
CA ALA A 6 -2.80 3.77 7.92
C ALA A 6 -3.48 2.39 7.86
N ILE A 7 -4.51 2.27 7.04
CA ILE A 7 -5.16 0.99 6.78
C ILE A 7 -4.63 0.48 5.45
N VAL A 8 -3.97 -0.67 5.47
CA VAL A 8 -3.45 -1.31 4.25
C VAL A 8 -4.38 -2.45 3.87
N LEU A 9 -5.14 -2.25 2.79
CA LEU A 9 -6.03 -3.27 2.26
C LEU A 9 -5.22 -4.19 1.34
N MET A 10 -5.16 -5.45 1.68
CA MET A 10 -4.42 -6.46 0.91
C MET A 10 -5.37 -7.46 0.28
N GLY A 11 -4.93 -8.07 -0.78
CA GLY A 11 -5.67 -9.14 -1.43
C GLY A 11 -5.27 -9.24 -2.89
N VAL A 12 -5.71 -10.31 -3.54
CA VAL A 12 -5.44 -10.53 -4.96
C VAL A 12 -6.26 -9.59 -5.84
N ALA A 13 -5.83 -9.40 -7.08
CA ALA A 13 -6.57 -8.62 -8.06
C ALA A 13 -8.01 -9.15 -8.21
N GLY A 14 -8.97 -8.25 -8.29
CA GLY A 14 -10.38 -8.61 -8.46
C GLY A 14 -11.14 -8.88 -7.17
N VAL A 15 -10.50 -8.79 -6.01
CA VAL A 15 -11.15 -9.01 -4.71
C VAL A 15 -11.94 -7.79 -4.22
N GLY A 16 -11.83 -6.65 -4.91
CA GLY A 16 -12.57 -5.43 -4.57
C GLY A 16 -11.84 -4.46 -3.67
N LYS A 17 -10.51 -4.54 -3.57
CA LYS A 17 -9.72 -3.61 -2.76
C LYS A 17 -9.98 -2.14 -3.10
N THR A 18 -9.96 -1.81 -4.37
CA THR A 18 -10.18 -0.44 -4.83
C THR A 18 -11.58 0.03 -4.50
N THR A 19 -12.59 -0.80 -4.74
CA THR A 19 -13.99 -0.47 -4.45
C THR A 19 -14.18 -0.19 -2.96
N ILE A 20 -13.67 -1.08 -2.11
CA ILE A 20 -13.78 -0.93 -0.66
C ILE A 20 -12.98 0.27 -0.18
N GLY A 21 -11.75 0.44 -0.68
CA GLY A 21 -10.89 1.57 -0.32
C GLY A 21 -11.49 2.92 -0.66
N LEU A 22 -12.07 3.04 -1.85
CA LEU A 22 -12.74 4.28 -2.26
C LEU A 22 -14.00 4.54 -1.45
N ALA A 23 -14.77 3.51 -1.11
CA ALA A 23 -15.96 3.65 -0.28
C ALA A 23 -15.58 4.15 1.12
N LEU A 24 -14.56 3.58 1.75
CA LEU A 24 -14.06 4.01 3.05
C LEU A 24 -13.50 5.43 2.99
N SER A 25 -12.77 5.76 1.94
CA SER A 25 -12.21 7.09 1.71
C SER A 25 -13.31 8.13 1.66
N LYS A 26 -14.34 7.87 0.88
CA LYS A 26 -15.49 8.78 0.73
C LYS A 26 -16.25 8.94 2.03
N ALA A 27 -16.52 7.84 2.73
CA ALA A 27 -17.30 7.88 3.98
C ALA A 27 -16.57 8.61 5.10
N GLY A 28 -15.25 8.46 5.20
CA GLY A 28 -14.45 9.04 6.28
C GLY A 28 -13.67 10.31 5.93
N GLY A 29 -13.71 10.74 4.68
CA GLY A 29 -12.88 11.86 4.23
C GLY A 29 -11.38 11.55 4.31
N ILE A 30 -11.01 10.28 4.15
CA ILE A 30 -9.65 9.79 4.30
C ILE A 30 -9.02 9.60 2.92
N PRO A 31 -7.80 10.10 2.66
CA PRO A 31 -7.16 9.90 1.37
C PRO A 31 -6.90 8.42 1.07
N PHE A 32 -7.11 8.04 -0.18
CA PHE A 32 -6.91 6.70 -0.69
C PHE A 32 -5.75 6.68 -1.68
N PHE A 33 -4.84 5.74 -1.50
CA PHE A 33 -3.70 5.54 -2.39
C PHE A 33 -3.74 4.11 -2.96
N ASP A 34 -3.54 3.99 -4.25
CA ASP A 34 -3.38 2.69 -4.90
C ASP A 34 -1.89 2.37 -4.99
N GLY A 35 -1.48 1.30 -4.31
CA GLY A 35 -0.07 0.91 -4.26
C GLY A 35 0.54 0.62 -5.62
N ASP A 36 -0.27 0.19 -6.57
CA ASP A 36 0.22 -0.10 -7.93
C ASP A 36 0.73 1.15 -8.65
N ASP A 37 0.26 2.34 -8.26
CA ASP A 37 0.69 3.60 -8.86
C ASP A 37 2.14 3.95 -8.53
N TYR A 38 2.74 3.28 -7.56
CA TYR A 38 4.06 3.60 -7.03
C TYR A 38 5.18 2.68 -7.52
N HIS A 39 4.90 1.81 -8.48
CA HIS A 39 5.94 1.03 -9.13
C HIS A 39 6.80 1.94 -10.02
N SER A 40 8.10 1.64 -10.08
CA SER A 40 9.03 2.32 -10.99
C SER A 40 8.63 2.05 -12.44
N SER A 41 9.13 2.87 -13.37
CA SER A 41 8.90 2.62 -14.80
C SER A 41 9.50 1.28 -15.23
N SER A 42 10.65 0.89 -14.65
CA SER A 42 11.25 -0.43 -14.89
C SER A 42 10.31 -1.57 -14.46
N ASN A 43 9.71 -1.45 -13.27
CA ASN A 43 8.74 -2.44 -12.80
C ASN A 43 7.50 -2.49 -13.69
N ARG A 44 6.99 -1.33 -14.10
CA ARG A 44 5.84 -1.25 -14.99
C ARG A 44 6.12 -1.92 -16.34
N ASP A 45 7.30 -1.71 -16.89
CA ASP A 45 7.72 -2.32 -18.14
C ASP A 45 7.80 -3.85 -18.01
N LYS A 46 8.34 -4.36 -16.92
CA LYS A 46 8.38 -5.80 -16.64
C LYS A 46 6.97 -6.40 -16.53
N MET A 47 6.10 -5.73 -15.78
CA MET A 47 4.72 -6.19 -15.60
C MET A 47 3.98 -6.20 -16.93
N ALA A 48 4.14 -5.19 -17.76
CA ALA A 48 3.52 -5.11 -19.08
C ALA A 48 4.03 -6.21 -20.02
N ALA A 49 5.27 -6.62 -19.87
CA ALA A 49 5.88 -7.68 -20.66
C ALA A 49 5.62 -9.09 -20.10
N GLY A 50 4.88 -9.20 -19.00
CA GLY A 50 4.63 -10.47 -18.33
C GLY A 50 5.81 -11.03 -17.56
N ILE A 51 6.81 -10.19 -17.25
CA ILE A 51 7.99 -10.59 -16.51
C ILE A 51 7.74 -10.43 -15.02
N ALA A 52 7.99 -11.47 -14.24
CA ALA A 52 7.81 -11.43 -12.79
C ALA A 52 8.81 -10.45 -12.15
N LEU A 53 8.36 -9.72 -11.13
CA LEU A 53 9.22 -8.83 -10.36
C LEU A 53 10.11 -9.66 -9.43
N SER A 54 11.39 -9.27 -9.31
CA SER A 54 12.30 -9.86 -8.34
C SER A 54 12.00 -9.33 -6.93
N ASP A 55 12.61 -9.95 -5.92
CA ASP A 55 12.49 -9.45 -4.55
C ASP A 55 13.09 -8.05 -4.41
N GLU A 56 14.16 -7.75 -5.14
CA GLU A 56 14.77 -6.41 -5.16
C GLU A 56 13.82 -5.38 -5.75
N ASP A 57 13.15 -5.73 -6.86
CA ASP A 57 12.15 -4.86 -7.49
C ASP A 57 11.02 -4.54 -6.51
N ARG A 58 10.59 -5.54 -5.76
CA ARG A 58 9.51 -5.38 -4.77
C ARG A 58 9.95 -4.59 -3.57
N THR A 59 11.20 -4.78 -3.11
CA THR A 59 11.74 -4.02 -1.98
C THR A 59 11.76 -2.52 -2.30
N GLU A 60 12.21 -2.16 -3.48
CA GLU A 60 12.21 -0.77 -3.93
C GLU A 60 10.80 -0.18 -3.93
N TRP A 61 9.83 -0.94 -4.44
CA TRP A 61 8.43 -0.55 -4.45
C TRP A 61 7.89 -0.38 -3.02
N LEU A 62 8.19 -1.33 -2.12
CA LEU A 62 7.74 -1.27 -0.72
C LEU A 62 8.33 -0.07 0.02
N LEU A 63 9.57 0.30 -0.27
CA LEU A 63 10.17 1.51 0.31
C LEU A 63 9.47 2.76 -0.18
N ALA A 64 9.04 2.79 -1.44
CA ALA A 64 8.24 3.89 -1.97
C ALA A 64 6.88 3.98 -1.26
N LEU A 65 6.22 2.84 -1.01
CA LEU A 65 4.97 2.80 -0.26
C LEU A 65 5.16 3.24 1.19
N GLN A 66 6.25 2.83 1.82
CA GLN A 66 6.59 3.27 3.18
C GLN A 66 6.66 4.80 3.25
N ALA A 67 7.33 5.42 2.28
CA ALA A 67 7.44 6.88 2.22
C ALA A 67 6.08 7.55 2.03
N VAL A 68 5.21 6.99 1.20
CA VAL A 68 3.85 7.49 0.99
C VAL A 68 3.06 7.45 2.31
N ILE A 69 3.11 6.33 3.02
CA ILE A 69 2.42 6.15 4.30
C ILE A 69 2.94 7.14 5.34
N GLU A 70 4.26 7.25 5.50
CA GLU A 70 4.86 8.17 6.47
C GLU A 70 4.44 9.61 6.21
N LYS A 71 4.47 10.04 4.96
CA LYS A 71 4.07 11.39 4.59
C LYS A 71 2.58 11.62 4.87
N ALA A 72 1.73 10.65 4.53
CA ALA A 72 0.29 10.76 4.75
C ALA A 72 -0.05 10.83 6.24
N LEU A 73 0.61 10.03 7.07
CA LEU A 73 0.38 9.99 8.52
C LEU A 73 0.74 11.29 9.23
N LEU A 74 1.57 12.12 8.64
CA LEU A 74 1.85 13.46 9.18
C LEU A 74 0.63 14.37 9.10
N LYS A 75 -0.28 14.11 8.17
CA LYS A 75 -1.46 14.93 7.93
C LYS A 75 -2.75 14.34 8.50
N GLY A 76 -2.83 13.03 8.60
CA GLY A 76 -4.05 12.36 9.04
C GLY A 76 -3.98 10.87 8.80
N ASN A 77 -5.15 10.23 8.79
CA ASN A 77 -5.28 8.81 8.46
C ASN A 77 -5.17 8.62 6.95
N CYS A 78 -4.82 7.42 6.53
CA CYS A 78 -4.80 7.10 5.10
C CYS A 78 -5.20 5.65 4.86
N ILE A 79 -5.55 5.35 3.62
CA ILE A 79 -5.89 4.01 3.15
C ILE A 79 -4.98 3.71 1.96
N LEU A 80 -4.33 2.57 1.99
CA LEU A 80 -3.49 2.09 0.90
C LEU A 80 -3.98 0.72 0.45
N ALA A 81 -4.25 0.57 -0.83
CA ALA A 81 -4.56 -0.74 -1.40
C ALA A 81 -3.31 -1.31 -2.05
N CYS A 82 -2.98 -2.55 -1.76
CA CYS A 82 -1.89 -3.23 -2.44
C CYS A 82 -2.16 -4.72 -2.56
N SER A 83 -1.40 -5.39 -3.43
CA SER A 83 -1.53 -6.83 -3.63
C SER A 83 -1.15 -7.59 -2.35
N ALA A 84 -1.46 -8.89 -2.31
CA ALA A 84 -1.13 -9.72 -1.17
C ALA A 84 0.37 -9.66 -0.85
N LEU A 85 0.68 -9.36 0.40
CA LEU A 85 2.05 -9.18 0.86
C LEU A 85 2.51 -10.35 1.72
N LYS A 86 3.74 -10.80 1.51
CA LYS A 86 4.40 -11.73 2.40
C LYS A 86 4.68 -11.04 3.75
N LYS A 87 4.89 -11.83 4.79
CA LYS A 87 5.24 -11.32 6.11
C LYS A 87 6.46 -10.38 6.06
N SER A 88 7.48 -10.75 5.28
CA SER A 88 8.67 -9.92 5.11
C SER A 88 8.36 -8.57 4.45
N HIS A 89 7.41 -8.52 3.53
CA HIS A 89 6.98 -7.28 2.89
C HIS A 89 6.24 -6.37 3.89
N ARG A 90 5.36 -6.96 4.70
CA ARG A 90 4.67 -6.18 5.73
C ARG A 90 5.65 -5.60 6.75
N ALA A 91 6.69 -6.36 7.11
CA ALA A 91 7.72 -5.88 8.02
C ALA A 91 8.43 -4.62 7.48
N ILE A 92 8.67 -4.55 6.18
CA ILE A 92 9.26 -3.36 5.56
C ILE A 92 8.34 -2.16 5.72
N LEU A 93 7.05 -2.32 5.47
CA LEU A 93 6.08 -1.22 5.61
C LEU A 93 5.95 -0.74 7.05
N GLU A 94 6.06 -1.65 8.02
CA GLU A 94 5.89 -1.35 9.44
C GLU A 94 7.14 -0.80 10.12
N LYS A 95 8.29 -0.87 9.47
CA LYS A 95 9.59 -0.65 10.10
C LYS A 95 9.67 0.61 10.96
N ASN A 96 9.08 1.70 10.51
CA ASN A 96 9.15 2.99 11.18
C ASN A 96 7.81 3.46 11.76
N SER A 97 6.83 2.56 11.86
CA SER A 97 5.50 2.97 12.30
C SER A 97 4.75 1.83 12.99
N ASN A 98 4.15 2.16 14.14
CA ASN A 98 3.24 1.27 14.86
C ASN A 98 1.78 1.53 14.48
N SER A 99 1.54 2.39 13.50
CA SER A 99 0.20 2.88 13.17
C SER A 99 -0.38 2.25 11.92
N ILE A 100 0.19 1.14 11.45
CA ILE A 100 -0.26 0.46 10.25
C ILE A 100 -1.11 -0.76 10.62
N HIS A 101 -2.31 -0.82 10.05
CA HIS A 101 -3.24 -1.93 10.23
C HIS A 101 -3.46 -2.63 8.89
N PHE A 102 -3.12 -3.90 8.82
CA PHE A 102 -3.31 -4.69 7.60
C PHE A 102 -4.67 -5.39 7.64
N VAL A 103 -5.43 -5.25 6.56
CA VAL A 103 -6.72 -5.91 6.39
C VAL A 103 -6.65 -6.76 5.13
N TYR A 104 -6.80 -8.07 5.31
CA TYR A 104 -6.76 -9.02 4.20
C TYR A 104 -8.17 -9.28 3.70
N LEU A 105 -8.39 -9.03 2.42
CA LEU A 105 -9.69 -9.24 1.78
C LEU A 105 -9.79 -10.58 1.06
#